data_470688876662bdf71698adeda1d1ad21
#
_entry.id   470688876662bdf71698adeda1d1ad21
#
_cell.length_a   1.000
_cell.length_b   1.000
_cell.length_c   1.000
_cell.angle_alpha   90.00
_cell.angle_beta   90.00
_cell.angle_gamma   90.00
#
_symmetry.space_group_name_H-M   'P 1'
#
loop_
_entity.id
_entity.type
_entity.pdbx_description
1 polymer ?
#
loop_
_entity_poly.entity_id
_entity_poly.type
_entity_poly.pdbx_seq_one_letter_code
_entity_poly.pdbx_strand_id
1 'polypeptide(L)'
;TPTKSSAASDVYKRQIQPYGTEALSTLRIEMGHVAGPELDGRTIPYDVSLEGLVSKKKDFIGKRSLAKEAFNKADRQKIVGLVPLDRKSSIPEGSHLVENKNAKLPNPKLGHVSSSCWSVENNNPFSLAILKDGKNMIGKKLFAVSPLKNTSIEVEVMSSHYVDHEGKRVRS
;
A
#
# COMPACT_ATOMS: atom_id res chain seq x y z
N THR A 1 29.31 16.58 -30.99
CA THR A 1 29.65 15.95 -29.70
C THR A 1 28.36 15.76 -28.93
N PRO A 2 27.98 14.52 -28.58
CA PRO A 2 26.79 14.32 -27.75
C PRO A 2 26.99 15.00 -26.40
N THR A 3 26.11 15.91 -26.07
CA THR A 3 26.03 16.51 -24.73
C THR A 3 25.81 15.38 -23.71
N LYS A 4 26.81 15.12 -22.89
CA LYS A 4 26.65 14.19 -21.77
C LYS A 4 25.51 14.71 -20.92
N SER A 5 24.44 13.89 -20.76
CA SER A 5 23.33 14.25 -19.90
C SER A 5 23.88 14.52 -18.49
N SER A 6 23.35 15.53 -17.82
CA SER A 6 23.71 15.83 -16.42
C SER A 6 23.50 14.61 -15.50
N ALA A 7 22.51 13.78 -15.79
CA ALA A 7 22.27 12.51 -15.12
C ALA A 7 23.45 11.52 -15.25
N ALA A 8 24.04 11.38 -16.45
CA ALA A 8 25.22 10.51 -16.66
C ALA A 8 26.45 11.02 -15.89
N SER A 9 26.61 12.33 -15.77
CA SER A 9 27.70 12.93 -14.98
C SER A 9 27.49 12.71 -13.47
N ASP A 10 26.26 12.75 -12.99
CA ASP A 10 25.95 12.49 -11.58
C ASP A 10 26.15 11.02 -11.20
N VAL A 11 25.77 10.07 -12.06
CA VAL A 11 26.03 8.64 -11.87
C VAL A 11 27.52 8.39 -11.64
N TYR A 12 28.37 9.00 -12.44
CA TYR A 12 29.84 8.81 -12.36
C TYR A 12 30.43 9.47 -11.11
N LYS A 13 29.95 10.67 -10.75
CA LYS A 13 30.52 11.45 -9.63
C LYS A 13 30.01 11.01 -8.25
N ARG A 14 28.78 10.51 -8.16
CA ARG A 14 28.11 10.21 -6.89
C ARG A 14 27.89 8.72 -6.65
N GLN A 15 28.46 7.86 -7.49
CA GLN A 15 28.29 6.40 -7.40
C GLN A 15 26.80 5.94 -7.35
N ILE A 16 25.92 6.68 -8.03
CA ILE A 16 24.52 6.32 -8.18
C ILE A 16 24.43 4.98 -8.93
N GLN A 17 23.78 4.01 -8.34
CA GLN A 17 23.54 2.70 -8.96
C GLN A 17 22.24 2.76 -9.79
N PRO A 18 22.24 2.32 -11.05
CA PRO A 18 21.01 2.17 -11.81
C PRO A 18 20.17 1.02 -11.24
N TYR A 19 18.86 1.19 -11.17
CA TYR A 19 17.92 0.15 -10.76
C TYR A 19 16.73 0.09 -11.71
N GLY A 20 16.11 -1.07 -11.83
CA GLY A 20 14.98 -1.31 -12.72
C GLY A 20 13.63 -0.90 -12.11
N THR A 21 12.60 -0.89 -12.94
CA THR A 21 11.22 -0.57 -12.53
C THR A 21 10.66 -1.55 -11.52
N GLU A 22 11.07 -2.82 -11.55
CA GLU A 22 10.70 -3.84 -10.57
C GLU A 22 11.23 -3.50 -9.16
N ALA A 23 12.51 -3.11 -9.08
CA ALA A 23 13.10 -2.64 -7.83
C ALA A 23 12.38 -1.40 -7.30
N LEU A 24 12.03 -0.44 -8.17
CA LEU A 24 11.23 0.72 -7.80
C LEU A 24 9.87 0.30 -7.24
N SER A 25 9.20 -0.67 -7.86
CA SER A 25 7.92 -1.19 -7.39
C SER A 25 8.04 -1.84 -6.01
N THR A 26 9.08 -2.63 -5.77
CA THR A 26 9.34 -3.24 -4.46
C THR A 26 9.57 -2.16 -3.40
N LEU A 27 10.47 -1.22 -3.66
CA LEU A 27 10.81 -0.14 -2.72
C LEU A 27 9.59 0.71 -2.37
N ARG A 28 8.75 1.08 -3.35
CA ARG A 28 7.54 1.87 -3.08
C ARG A 28 6.54 1.11 -2.20
N ILE A 29 6.40 -0.20 -2.40
CA ILE A 29 5.50 -1.04 -1.59
C ILE A 29 6.01 -1.15 -0.16
N GLU A 30 7.31 -1.40 0.05
CA GLU A 30 7.94 -1.45 1.37
C GLU A 30 7.78 -0.14 2.16
N MET A 31 7.87 0.99 1.46
CA MET A 31 7.70 2.33 2.05
C MET A 31 6.23 2.74 2.19
N GLY A 32 5.28 1.95 1.71
CA GLY A 32 3.87 2.29 1.73
C GLY A 32 3.47 3.40 0.78
N HIS A 33 4.29 3.69 -0.24
CA HIS A 33 3.97 4.69 -1.24
C HIS A 33 2.93 4.18 -2.23
N VAL A 34 1.87 4.96 -2.39
CA VAL A 34 0.75 4.63 -3.28
C VAL A 34 1.11 4.86 -4.75
N ALA A 35 0.54 4.02 -5.61
CA ALA A 35 0.67 4.12 -7.06
C ALA A 35 -0.69 3.82 -7.73
N GLY A 36 -0.70 3.60 -9.04
CA GLY A 36 -1.92 3.36 -9.81
C GLY A 36 -2.93 2.38 -9.19
N PRO A 37 -2.50 1.20 -8.69
CA PRO A 37 -3.42 0.23 -8.11
C PRO A 37 -4.17 0.71 -6.85
N GLU A 38 -3.58 1.62 -6.07
CA GLU A 38 -4.18 2.21 -4.88
C GLU A 38 -5.01 3.47 -5.17
N LEU A 39 -4.81 4.08 -6.33
CA LEU A 39 -5.40 5.37 -6.71
C LEU A 39 -6.45 5.18 -7.80
N ASP A 40 -7.69 5.01 -7.40
CA ASP A 40 -8.84 4.99 -8.30
C ASP A 40 -9.79 6.17 -8.04
N GLY A 41 -10.82 6.34 -8.85
CA GLY A 41 -11.80 7.42 -8.71
C GLY A 41 -12.63 7.40 -7.41
N ARG A 42 -12.49 6.38 -6.57
CA ARG A 42 -13.16 6.21 -5.28
C ARG A 42 -12.26 6.54 -4.10
N THR A 43 -10.96 6.64 -4.35
CA THR A 43 -9.93 6.88 -3.33
C THR A 43 -9.78 8.37 -3.06
N ILE A 44 -9.78 8.76 -1.79
CA ILE A 44 -9.48 10.11 -1.34
C ILE A 44 -8.17 10.14 -0.53
N PRO A 45 -7.53 11.30 -0.34
CA PRO A 45 -6.27 11.38 0.40
C PRO A 45 -6.29 10.72 1.78
N TYR A 46 -7.42 10.79 2.47
CA TYR A 46 -7.59 10.16 3.78
C TYR A 46 -7.54 8.62 3.74
N ASP A 47 -7.91 8.00 2.62
CA ASP A 47 -7.90 6.55 2.47
C ASP A 47 -6.48 5.98 2.34
N VAL A 48 -5.56 6.80 1.84
CA VAL A 48 -4.18 6.40 1.52
C VAL A 48 -3.14 7.07 2.42
N SER A 49 -3.55 7.53 3.60
CA SER A 49 -2.67 8.16 4.62
C SER A 49 -1.95 9.41 4.14
N LEU A 50 -2.55 10.15 3.22
CA LEU A 50 -2.05 11.43 2.69
C LEU A 50 -2.79 12.65 3.28
N GLU A 51 -3.45 12.50 4.41
CA GLU A 51 -4.17 13.59 5.10
C GLU A 51 -3.27 14.77 5.45
N GLY A 52 -1.99 14.52 5.71
CA GLY A 52 -1.00 15.56 5.99
C GLY A 52 -0.73 16.53 4.83
N LEU A 53 -1.00 16.08 3.59
CA LEU A 53 -0.86 16.89 2.38
C LEU A 53 -2.09 17.79 2.11
N VAL A 54 -3.21 17.51 2.77
CA VAL A 54 -4.45 18.28 2.60
C VAL A 54 -4.37 19.59 3.39
N SER A 55 -4.25 20.71 2.68
CA SER A 55 -4.14 22.02 3.32
C SER A 55 -5.40 22.40 4.10
N LYS A 56 -5.24 22.76 5.37
CA LYS A 56 -6.31 23.32 6.20
C LYS A 56 -6.51 24.84 5.94
N LYS A 57 -5.45 25.52 5.52
CA LYS A 57 -5.41 27.00 5.39
C LYS A 57 -5.76 27.49 3.98
N LYS A 58 -5.29 26.79 2.94
CA LYS A 58 -5.48 27.19 1.54
C LYS A 58 -6.79 26.65 1.00
N ASP A 59 -7.42 27.41 0.10
CA ASP A 59 -8.52 26.91 -0.71
C ASP A 59 -7.97 26.13 -1.91
N PHE A 60 -8.66 25.06 -2.28
CA PHE A 60 -8.35 24.21 -3.42
C PHE A 60 -9.62 23.54 -3.96
N ILE A 61 -9.56 23.12 -5.21
CA ILE A 61 -10.65 22.38 -5.86
C ILE A 61 -10.87 21.06 -5.11
N GLY A 62 -12.12 20.82 -4.68
CA GLY A 62 -12.48 19.61 -3.92
C GLY A 62 -12.51 19.76 -2.39
N LYS A 63 -12.04 20.87 -1.81
CA LYS A 63 -12.07 21.11 -0.35
C LYS A 63 -13.45 20.89 0.26
N ARG A 64 -14.51 21.45 -0.37
CA ARG A 64 -15.90 21.26 0.07
C ARG A 64 -16.35 19.79 -0.04
N SER A 65 -15.88 19.08 -1.05
CA SER A 65 -16.20 17.66 -1.22
C SER A 65 -15.59 16.80 -0.11
N LEU A 66 -14.34 17.08 0.27
CA LEU A 66 -13.68 16.37 1.37
C LEU A 66 -14.33 16.63 2.73
N ALA A 67 -15.05 17.75 2.89
CA ALA A 67 -15.77 18.07 4.12
C ALA A 67 -17.11 17.31 4.26
N LYS A 68 -17.58 16.59 3.23
CA LYS A 68 -18.84 15.83 3.29
C LYS A 68 -18.73 14.69 4.30
N GLU A 69 -19.80 14.45 5.04
CA GLU A 69 -19.90 13.38 6.05
C GLU A 69 -19.51 12.00 5.50
N ALA A 70 -19.93 11.69 4.27
CA ALA A 70 -19.62 10.42 3.62
C ALA A 70 -18.10 10.14 3.52
N PHE A 71 -17.26 11.19 3.47
CA PHE A 71 -15.80 11.07 3.39
C PHE A 71 -15.11 11.12 4.77
N ASN A 72 -15.86 11.42 5.83
CA ASN A 72 -15.34 11.53 7.19
C ASN A 72 -15.86 10.44 8.13
N LYS A 73 -16.44 9.36 7.57
CA LYS A 73 -16.91 8.22 8.36
C LYS A 73 -15.74 7.50 9.02
N ALA A 74 -15.93 7.07 10.27
CA ALA A 74 -14.89 6.39 11.05
C ALA A 74 -14.50 5.03 10.44
N ASP A 75 -15.47 4.31 9.86
CA ASP A 75 -15.30 2.99 9.24
C ASP A 75 -14.83 3.03 7.77
N ARG A 76 -14.36 4.20 7.32
CA ARG A 76 -13.90 4.36 5.96
C ARG A 76 -12.67 3.48 5.68
N GLN A 77 -12.54 3.08 4.42
CA GLN A 77 -11.38 2.30 3.96
C GLN A 77 -10.06 3.06 4.20
N LYS A 78 -9.02 2.29 4.51
CA LYS A 78 -7.66 2.80 4.71
C LYS A 78 -6.66 1.85 4.07
N ILE A 79 -5.55 2.44 3.60
CA ILE A 79 -4.41 1.64 3.18
C ILE A 79 -3.75 0.99 4.40
N VAL A 80 -3.44 -0.29 4.27
CA VAL A 80 -2.77 -1.11 5.28
C VAL A 80 -1.70 -1.99 4.63
N GLY A 81 -0.77 -2.47 5.42
CA GLY A 81 0.15 -3.53 5.06
C GLY A 81 -0.42 -4.90 5.43
N LEU A 82 -0.02 -5.92 4.69
CA LEU A 82 -0.36 -7.31 4.96
C LEU A 82 0.89 -8.17 4.92
N VAL A 83 1.03 -9.02 5.90
CA VAL A 83 2.08 -10.03 5.93
C VAL A 83 1.44 -11.40 6.12
N PRO A 84 1.79 -12.42 5.31
CA PRO A 84 1.29 -13.77 5.50
C PRO A 84 1.84 -14.35 6.81
N LEU A 85 1.03 -15.08 7.56
CA LEU A 85 1.45 -15.66 8.85
C LEU A 85 2.60 -16.66 8.71
N ASP A 86 2.65 -17.37 7.59
CA ASP A 86 3.74 -18.30 7.29
C ASP A 86 5.04 -17.62 6.85
N ARG A 87 5.00 -16.29 6.59
CA ARG A 87 6.12 -15.49 6.12
C ARG A 87 6.73 -15.95 4.79
N LYS A 88 6.03 -16.79 4.04
CA LYS A 88 6.53 -17.42 2.80
C LYS A 88 5.59 -17.30 1.62
N SER A 89 4.28 -17.42 1.86
CA SER A 89 3.27 -17.41 0.80
C SER A 89 3.12 -16.03 0.18
N SER A 90 3.34 -15.94 -1.12
CA SER A 90 3.05 -14.70 -1.86
C SER A 90 1.55 -14.47 -1.96
N ILE A 91 1.09 -13.30 -1.54
CA ILE A 91 -0.30 -12.91 -1.59
C ILE A 91 -0.61 -12.40 -3.00
N PRO A 92 -1.55 -13.01 -3.75
CA PRO A 92 -1.89 -12.54 -5.09
C PRO A 92 -2.56 -11.16 -5.06
N GLU A 93 -2.14 -10.28 -5.94
CA GLU A 93 -2.84 -9.00 -6.18
C GLU A 93 -4.29 -9.25 -6.59
N GLY A 94 -5.19 -8.37 -6.20
CA GLY A 94 -6.63 -8.52 -6.39
C GLY A 94 -7.31 -9.51 -5.43
N SER A 95 -6.57 -10.18 -4.52
CA SER A 95 -7.18 -11.05 -3.50
C SER A 95 -8.15 -10.26 -2.62
N HIS A 96 -9.28 -10.87 -2.31
CA HIS A 96 -10.28 -10.28 -1.41
C HIS A 96 -9.89 -10.55 0.04
N LEU A 97 -10.05 -9.55 0.89
CA LEU A 97 -9.84 -9.68 2.34
C LEU A 97 -11.16 -10.00 3.02
N VAL A 98 -11.18 -11.10 3.77
CA VAL A 98 -12.36 -11.62 4.45
C VAL A 98 -11.99 -12.11 5.86
N GLU A 99 -12.96 -12.08 6.78
CA GLU A 99 -12.76 -12.61 8.14
C GLU A 99 -12.81 -14.14 8.18
N ASN A 100 -13.62 -14.74 7.33
CA ASN A 100 -13.81 -16.19 7.28
C ASN A 100 -13.64 -16.73 5.88
N LYS A 101 -12.65 -17.59 5.67
CA LYS A 101 -12.37 -18.20 4.36
C LYS A 101 -13.48 -19.08 3.80
N ASN A 102 -14.35 -19.61 4.69
CA ASN A 102 -15.44 -20.52 4.34
C ASN A 102 -16.80 -19.81 4.25
N ALA A 103 -16.85 -18.49 4.35
CA ALA A 103 -18.11 -17.76 4.25
C ALA A 103 -18.73 -17.98 2.86
N LYS A 104 -20.02 -18.34 2.86
CA LYS A 104 -20.80 -18.53 1.61
C LYS A 104 -20.93 -17.19 0.88
N LEU A 105 -20.92 -17.24 -0.43
CA LEU A 105 -21.19 -16.07 -1.28
C LEU A 105 -22.63 -15.59 -1.12
N PRO A 106 -22.87 -14.26 -1.13
CA PRO A 106 -21.85 -13.23 -1.27
C PRO A 106 -21.07 -13.03 0.03
N ASN A 107 -19.78 -13.40 0.01
CA ASN A 107 -18.91 -13.18 1.16
C ASN A 107 -18.66 -11.67 1.31
N PRO A 108 -18.99 -11.06 2.44
CA PRO A 108 -18.74 -9.64 2.66
C PRO A 108 -17.22 -9.38 2.69
N LYS A 109 -16.71 -8.89 1.57
CA LYS A 109 -15.32 -8.49 1.49
C LYS A 109 -15.10 -7.21 2.31
N LEU A 110 -14.07 -7.22 3.14
CA LEU A 110 -13.64 -6.05 3.90
C LEU A 110 -12.73 -5.14 3.07
N GLY A 111 -12.09 -5.70 2.05
CA GLY A 111 -11.14 -4.97 1.22
C GLY A 111 -10.52 -5.86 0.15
N HIS A 112 -9.43 -5.36 -0.45
CA HIS A 112 -8.68 -6.10 -1.45
C HIS A 112 -7.19 -5.75 -1.40
N VAL A 113 -6.37 -6.68 -1.86
CA VAL A 113 -4.93 -6.50 -2.04
C VAL A 113 -4.69 -5.71 -3.32
N SER A 114 -3.97 -4.60 -3.22
CA SER A 114 -3.68 -3.72 -4.37
C SER A 114 -2.33 -4.02 -5.01
N SER A 115 -1.31 -4.26 -4.19
CA SER A 115 0.05 -4.48 -4.66
C SER A 115 0.78 -5.46 -3.75
N SER A 116 1.67 -6.26 -4.33
CA SER A 116 2.43 -7.28 -3.59
C SER A 116 3.89 -7.28 -4.02
N CYS A 117 4.79 -7.53 -3.08
CA CYS A 117 6.22 -7.70 -3.35
C CYS A 117 6.85 -8.72 -2.40
N TRP A 118 8.07 -9.10 -2.72
CA TRP A 118 8.97 -9.72 -1.76
C TRP A 118 9.82 -8.63 -1.12
N SER A 119 9.67 -8.41 0.17
CA SER A 119 10.50 -7.47 0.91
C SER A 119 11.90 -8.04 1.07
N VAL A 120 12.88 -7.39 0.46
CA VAL A 120 14.29 -7.80 0.57
C VAL A 120 14.81 -7.51 1.96
N GLU A 121 14.45 -6.38 2.53
CA GLU A 121 14.87 -5.95 3.88
C GLU A 121 14.40 -6.93 4.98
N ASN A 122 13.15 -7.35 4.91
CA ASN A 122 12.54 -8.21 5.92
C ASN A 122 12.55 -9.70 5.53
N ASN A 123 13.03 -10.03 4.31
CA ASN A 123 13.12 -11.38 3.76
C ASN A 123 11.79 -12.16 3.85
N ASN A 124 10.68 -11.50 3.51
CA ASN A 124 9.36 -12.12 3.48
C ASN A 124 8.42 -11.39 2.51
N PRO A 125 7.29 -12.01 2.11
CA PRO A 125 6.27 -11.32 1.31
C PRO A 125 5.62 -10.19 2.10
N PHE A 126 5.35 -9.09 1.41
CA PHE A 126 4.60 -7.95 1.92
C PHE A 126 3.65 -7.44 0.86
N SER A 127 2.48 -6.96 1.27
CA SER A 127 1.48 -6.44 0.35
C SER A 127 0.81 -5.20 0.90
N LEU A 128 0.41 -4.30 0.00
CA LEU A 128 -0.49 -3.19 0.31
C LEU A 128 -1.92 -3.60 0.00
N ALA A 129 -2.84 -3.13 0.80
CA ALA A 129 -4.26 -3.38 0.64
C ALA A 129 -5.10 -2.16 1.05
N ILE A 130 -6.27 -2.05 0.43
CA ILE A 130 -7.30 -1.10 0.85
C ILE A 130 -8.31 -1.89 1.68
N LEU A 131 -8.45 -1.54 2.95
CA LEU A 131 -9.23 -2.28 3.93
C LEU A 131 -10.23 -1.36 4.63
N LYS A 132 -11.51 -1.77 4.71
CA LYS A 132 -12.55 -1.09 5.48
C LYS A 132 -12.11 -1.03 6.95
N ASP A 133 -12.25 0.15 7.55
CA ASP A 133 -11.81 0.42 8.94
C ASP A 133 -10.35 0.03 9.22
N GLY A 134 -9.49 0.10 8.20
CA GLY A 134 -8.14 -0.47 8.23
C GLY A 134 -7.29 -0.01 9.41
N LYS A 135 -7.48 1.22 9.89
CA LYS A 135 -6.75 1.73 11.06
C LYS A 135 -7.00 0.92 12.33
N ASN A 136 -8.25 0.50 12.56
CA ASN A 136 -8.66 -0.28 13.72
C ASN A 136 -8.46 -1.80 13.52
N MET A 137 -8.05 -2.18 12.30
CA MET A 137 -7.78 -3.57 11.94
C MET A 137 -6.31 -3.97 12.12
N ILE A 138 -5.42 -3.03 12.40
CA ILE A 138 -3.99 -3.33 12.63
C ILE A 138 -3.83 -4.33 13.77
N GLY A 139 -3.02 -5.37 13.56
CA GLY A 139 -2.79 -6.49 14.46
C GLY A 139 -3.83 -7.62 14.35
N LYS A 140 -4.90 -7.43 13.59
CA LYS A 140 -5.90 -8.50 13.38
C LYS A 140 -5.48 -9.44 12.25
N LYS A 141 -6.00 -10.66 12.31
CA LYS A 141 -5.81 -11.68 11.29
C LYS A 141 -7.01 -11.74 10.36
N LEU A 142 -6.73 -11.87 9.08
CA LEU A 142 -7.70 -11.99 8.01
C LEU A 142 -7.28 -13.09 7.03
N PHE A 143 -8.14 -13.39 6.07
CA PHE A 143 -7.82 -14.26 4.95
C PHE A 143 -7.78 -13.46 3.65
N ALA A 144 -6.68 -13.56 2.92
CA ALA A 144 -6.55 -13.10 1.56
C ALA A 144 -6.98 -14.25 0.62
N VAL A 145 -8.14 -14.12 0.02
CA VAL A 145 -8.73 -15.16 -0.83
C VAL A 145 -8.68 -14.72 -2.28
N SER A 146 -8.05 -15.53 -3.12
CA SER A 146 -8.02 -15.35 -4.57
C SER A 146 -8.79 -16.47 -5.26
N PRO A 147 -10.03 -16.22 -5.70
CA PRO A 147 -10.81 -17.23 -6.43
C PRO A 147 -10.14 -17.66 -7.73
N LEU A 148 -9.49 -16.72 -8.43
CA LEU A 148 -8.80 -17.00 -9.70
C LEU A 148 -7.62 -17.96 -9.55
N LYS A 149 -6.88 -17.86 -8.45
CA LYS A 149 -5.74 -18.73 -8.14
C LYS A 149 -6.11 -19.88 -7.20
N ASN A 150 -7.37 -19.95 -6.77
CA ASN A 150 -7.87 -20.93 -5.81
C ASN A 150 -6.99 -20.98 -4.54
N THR A 151 -6.59 -19.83 -4.03
CA THR A 151 -5.74 -19.70 -2.84
C THR A 151 -6.45 -18.96 -1.72
N SER A 152 -6.14 -19.36 -0.48
CA SER A 152 -6.60 -18.68 0.73
C SER A 152 -5.42 -18.62 1.70
N ILE A 153 -4.91 -17.44 1.96
CA ILE A 153 -3.71 -17.19 2.77
C ILE A 153 -4.14 -16.42 4.01
N GLU A 154 -3.76 -16.92 5.17
CA GLU A 154 -3.97 -16.20 6.43
C GLU A 154 -2.93 -15.09 6.55
N VAL A 155 -3.39 -13.87 6.83
CA VAL A 155 -2.55 -12.67 6.84
C VAL A 155 -2.77 -11.88 8.12
N GLU A 156 -1.72 -11.22 8.58
CA GLU A 156 -1.77 -10.23 9.65
C GLU A 156 -1.81 -8.82 9.03
N VAL A 157 -2.70 -7.99 9.56
CA VAL A 157 -2.82 -6.59 9.13
C VAL A 157 -1.80 -5.75 9.88
N MET A 158 -1.00 -5.01 9.14
CA MET A 158 0.08 -4.16 9.66
C MET A 158 -0.04 -2.72 9.15
N SER A 159 0.86 -1.85 9.61
CA SER A 159 1.05 -0.55 9.00
C SER A 159 1.42 -0.69 7.52
N SER A 160 0.96 0.24 6.68
CA SER A 160 1.36 0.31 5.28
C SER A 160 2.85 0.60 5.09
N HIS A 161 3.52 1.21 6.06
CA HIS A 161 4.95 1.47 6.07
C HIS A 161 5.67 0.29 6.73
N TYR A 162 6.26 -0.57 5.91
CA TYR A 162 6.92 -1.79 6.37
C TYR A 162 8.40 -1.60 6.66
N VAL A 163 9.05 -0.72 5.92
CA VAL A 163 10.46 -0.34 6.07
C VAL A 163 10.54 1.16 6.37
N ASP A 164 11.44 1.54 7.27
CA ASP A 164 11.74 2.93 7.64
C ASP A 164 10.51 3.78 8.01
N HIS A 165 9.65 3.23 8.85
CA HIS A 165 8.39 3.85 9.29
C HIS A 165 8.53 5.31 9.74
N GLU A 166 9.66 5.67 10.34
CA GLU A 166 9.94 7.02 10.83
C GLU A 166 10.68 7.90 9.80
N GLY A 167 11.06 7.35 8.65
CA GLY A 167 11.78 8.06 7.60
C GLY A 167 13.19 8.50 8.04
N LYS A 168 13.84 7.73 8.90
CA LYS A 168 15.18 8.03 9.39
C LYS A 168 16.25 7.89 8.32
N ARG A 169 16.14 6.85 7.48
CA ARG A 169 17.09 6.59 6.39
C ARG A 169 17.03 7.66 5.29
N VAL A 170 15.85 8.22 5.05
CA VAL A 170 15.66 9.28 4.05
C VAL A 170 16.24 10.62 4.50
N ARG A 171 16.43 10.79 5.82
CA ARG A 171 16.91 12.05 6.43
C ARG A 171 18.36 11.98 6.92
N SER A 172 19.00 10.82 6.81
CA SER A 172 20.40 10.60 7.19
C SER A 172 21.39 11.07 6.12
#